data_f58dd8c5b18bae1ab2aafa5bea7ec8e8
#
_entry.id   f58dd8c5b18bae1ab2aafa5bea7ec8e8
#
_cell.length_a   1.000
_cell.length_b   1.000
_cell.length_c   1.000
_cell.angle_alpha   90.00
_cell.angle_beta   90.00
_cell.angle_gamma   90.00
#
_symmetry.space_group_name_H-M   'P 1'
#
loop_
_entity.id
_entity.type
_entity.pdbx_description
1 polymer ?
#
loop_
_entity_poly.entity_id
_entity_poly.type
_entity_poly.pdbx_seq_one_letter_code
_entity_poly.pdbx_strand_id
1 'polypeptide(L)'
;MVGEEVTIAGFAESVRGRGGICFVTLRDGTGKIQAFLKRGSLDDESFEAVQSSPRESTIMFRGNVARKRPPKTPEGAPPPPKEYEVTVSAAELLATAQTPLPVGVVDDVNVGLDTRLDNRHLDVRRSHVNAMFILRSKVLQYGREHLIEEGFNEMNSPKIIASASEGGTNLFPMMYFDTPAFLSQSPQLYKQLAVLGGLERVFEIGPAFRAEKHDTYRHLNEFVSFDIEAAWCDDEDVMGVLERMIHSIWKSVSEKDGHLIETINHYRTTQGLEPVKVEIPEVPFPRISYDEAIDIVKSGGGQIEWGDDIESHHCDLIAEKYPGFHFIPRWPMSMKPFYIHHKEGELGTTGQQLSRGFDLNYGRDEMTSGGQREHRVEVLEQNLLNMDLDPKDFTFYTDGFRYGAPPHAGWGLGVARLLMVLTLSLIHISEPTRQFAI
;
A
#
# COMPACT_ATOMS: atom_id res chain seq x y z
N MET A 1 17.39 13.86 31.30
CA MET A 1 16.13 13.06 31.16
C MET A 1 15.43 12.87 32.52
N VAL A 2 15.96 12.13 33.52
CA VAL A 2 15.31 12.08 34.85
C VAL A 2 15.47 13.41 35.54
N GLY A 3 14.36 13.96 36.05
CA GLY A 3 14.30 15.29 36.66
C GLY A 3 14.03 16.45 35.69
N GLU A 4 14.06 16.19 34.37
CA GLU A 4 13.68 17.20 33.39
C GLU A 4 12.18 17.47 33.43
N GLU A 5 11.79 18.74 33.37
CA GLU A 5 10.40 19.13 33.20
C GLU A 5 9.98 18.96 31.74
N VAL A 6 8.85 18.29 31.51
CA VAL A 6 8.29 18.03 30.19
C VAL A 6 6.83 18.40 30.15
N THR A 7 6.35 18.74 28.94
CA THR A 7 4.92 18.85 28.64
C THR A 7 4.59 17.78 27.63
N ILE A 8 3.61 16.93 27.93
CA ILE A 8 3.13 15.84 27.08
C ILE A 8 1.63 15.97 26.89
N ALA A 9 1.13 15.63 25.70
CA ALA A 9 -0.30 15.62 25.39
C ALA A 9 -0.65 14.39 24.55
N GLY A 10 -1.87 13.88 24.70
CA GLY A 10 -2.31 12.69 23.95
C GLY A 10 -3.66 12.18 24.43
N PHE A 11 -3.97 10.97 24.00
CA PHE A 11 -5.20 10.25 24.35
C PHE A 11 -5.01 9.44 25.63
N ALA A 12 -5.95 9.54 26.58
CA ALA A 12 -5.97 8.75 27.80
C ALA A 12 -6.40 7.31 27.51
N GLU A 13 -5.46 6.42 27.18
CA GLU A 13 -5.74 5.01 26.93
C GLU A 13 -6.30 4.29 28.16
N SER A 14 -5.81 4.62 29.34
CA SER A 14 -6.35 4.13 30.60
C SER A 14 -6.25 5.18 31.70
N VAL A 15 -7.29 5.32 32.50
CA VAL A 15 -7.31 6.14 33.70
C VAL A 15 -7.61 5.22 34.89
N ARG A 16 -6.70 5.16 35.86
CA ARG A 16 -6.82 4.31 37.06
C ARG A 16 -6.54 5.13 38.28
N GLY A 17 -7.62 5.55 38.98
CA GLY A 17 -7.54 6.33 40.19
C GLY A 17 -8.05 5.58 41.41
N ARG A 18 -7.39 5.73 42.56
CA ARG A 18 -7.88 5.27 43.86
C ARG A 18 -7.48 6.26 44.93
N GLY A 19 -8.49 6.89 45.55
CA GLY A 19 -8.24 7.91 46.58
C GLY A 19 -7.50 9.12 46.02
N GLY A 20 -6.42 9.50 46.62
CA GLY A 20 -5.58 10.65 46.23
C GLY A 20 -4.53 10.38 45.18
N ILE A 21 -4.58 9.27 44.46
CA ILE A 21 -3.59 8.86 43.44
C ILE A 21 -4.33 8.48 42.14
N CYS A 22 -3.80 8.97 41.01
CA CYS A 22 -4.28 8.58 39.67
C CYS A 22 -3.11 8.27 38.76
N PHE A 23 -3.24 7.19 37.97
CA PHE A 23 -2.33 6.82 36.91
C PHE A 23 -3.06 6.91 35.56
N VAL A 24 -2.48 7.61 34.63
CA VAL A 24 -3.00 7.70 33.25
C VAL A 24 -1.95 7.17 32.32
N THR A 25 -2.33 6.18 31.51
CA THR A 25 -1.51 5.82 30.34
C THR A 25 -1.89 6.76 29.21
N LEU A 26 -1.00 7.68 28.89
CA LEU A 26 -1.15 8.61 27.79
C LEU A 26 -0.52 8.03 26.53
N ARG A 27 -1.21 8.12 25.41
CA ARG A 27 -0.77 7.65 24.09
C ARG A 27 -0.81 8.80 23.09
N ASP A 28 0.28 8.94 22.33
CA ASP A 28 0.35 9.83 21.17
C ASP A 28 0.88 9.08 19.94
N GLY A 29 1.26 9.79 18.86
CA GLY A 29 1.81 9.22 17.64
C GLY A 29 3.22 8.62 17.80
N THR A 30 3.91 8.87 18.93
CA THR A 30 5.27 8.40 19.18
C THR A 30 5.33 7.20 20.14
N GLY A 31 4.26 6.98 20.91
CA GLY A 31 4.19 5.85 21.83
C GLY A 31 3.28 6.09 23.04
N LYS A 32 3.62 5.40 24.13
CA LYS A 32 2.85 5.42 25.38
C LYS A 32 3.74 5.76 26.55
N ILE A 33 3.23 6.60 27.47
CA ILE A 33 3.89 6.91 28.75
C ILE A 33 2.87 6.92 29.88
N GLN A 34 3.31 6.50 31.08
CA GLN A 34 2.51 6.64 32.29
C GLN A 34 2.67 8.03 32.87
N ALA A 35 1.57 8.70 33.15
CA ALA A 35 1.51 9.90 33.97
C ALA A 35 1.04 9.53 35.38
N PHE A 36 1.78 9.96 36.41
CA PHE A 36 1.46 9.77 37.82
C PHE A 36 0.98 11.07 38.42
N LEU A 37 -0.26 11.09 38.90
CA LEU A 37 -0.89 12.22 39.55
C LEU A 37 -1.12 11.92 41.04
N LYS A 38 -0.85 12.90 41.88
CA LYS A 38 -1.11 12.83 43.31
C LYS A 38 -1.90 14.05 43.73
N ARG A 39 -3.01 13.86 44.48
CA ARG A 39 -3.77 14.98 45.08
C ARG A 39 -2.87 15.85 45.92
N GLY A 40 -2.97 17.15 45.78
CA GLY A 40 -2.11 18.13 46.44
C GLY A 40 -0.79 18.46 45.71
N SER A 41 -0.45 17.75 44.59
CA SER A 41 0.63 18.15 43.69
C SER A 41 0.13 19.00 42.50
N LEU A 42 -1.18 19.04 42.27
CA LEU A 42 -1.89 19.90 41.35
C LEU A 42 -3.22 20.31 42.01
N ASP A 43 -3.93 21.28 41.45
CA ASP A 43 -5.22 21.71 41.96
C ASP A 43 -6.26 20.58 41.93
N ASP A 44 -7.21 20.63 42.88
CA ASP A 44 -8.20 19.58 43.05
C ASP A 44 -9.17 19.46 41.85
N GLU A 45 -9.49 20.57 41.16
CA GLU A 45 -10.37 20.60 39.99
C GLU A 45 -9.75 19.83 38.82
N SER A 46 -8.50 20.13 38.48
CA SER A 46 -7.76 19.41 37.44
C SER A 46 -7.55 17.94 37.80
N PHE A 47 -7.29 17.61 39.08
CA PHE A 47 -7.16 16.20 39.51
C PHE A 47 -8.44 15.43 39.32
N GLU A 48 -9.59 15.97 39.72
CA GLU A 48 -10.89 15.32 39.61
C GLU A 48 -11.34 15.23 38.14
N ALA A 49 -11.13 16.26 37.34
CA ALA A 49 -11.41 16.25 35.91
C ALA A 49 -10.69 15.11 35.19
N VAL A 50 -9.39 14.93 35.47
CA VAL A 50 -8.61 13.82 34.88
C VAL A 50 -9.05 12.46 35.43
N GLN A 51 -9.25 12.34 36.75
CA GLN A 51 -9.62 11.07 37.37
C GLN A 51 -10.96 10.53 36.88
N SER A 52 -11.91 11.43 36.59
CA SER A 52 -13.24 11.09 36.08
C SER A 52 -13.33 11.02 34.56
N SER A 53 -12.27 11.39 33.84
CA SER A 53 -12.29 11.42 32.39
C SER A 53 -12.46 10.03 31.78
N PRO A 54 -13.31 9.86 30.76
CA PRO A 54 -13.42 8.62 30.01
C PRO A 54 -12.12 8.29 29.24
N ARG A 55 -11.96 7.02 28.91
CA ARG A 55 -10.89 6.59 27.97
C ARG A 55 -11.02 7.36 26.66
N GLU A 56 -9.87 7.60 26.02
CA GLU A 56 -9.74 8.34 24.75
C GLU A 56 -10.04 9.85 24.88
N SER A 57 -10.26 10.39 26.08
CA SER A 57 -10.21 11.82 26.31
C SER A 57 -8.81 12.35 26.02
N THR A 58 -8.67 13.56 25.51
CA THR A 58 -7.37 14.20 25.27
C THR A 58 -6.95 15.04 26.48
N ILE A 59 -5.76 14.78 26.96
CA ILE A 59 -5.22 15.39 28.17
C ILE A 59 -3.80 15.90 27.90
N MET A 60 -3.48 17.05 28.47
CA MET A 60 -2.13 17.60 28.53
C MET A 60 -1.62 17.54 29.97
N PHE A 61 -0.40 17.07 30.16
CA PHE A 61 0.30 17.04 31.44
C PHE A 61 1.60 17.81 31.35
N ARG A 62 1.89 18.55 32.40
CA ARG A 62 3.20 19.11 32.68
C ARG A 62 3.75 18.48 33.95
N GLY A 63 5.02 18.09 33.95
CA GLY A 63 5.62 17.43 35.09
C GLY A 63 7.05 17.00 34.83
N ASN A 64 7.63 16.31 35.81
CA ASN A 64 9.01 15.87 35.72
C ASN A 64 9.13 14.38 35.37
N VAL A 65 10.08 14.08 34.52
CA VAL A 65 10.41 12.69 34.17
C VAL A 65 10.98 11.99 35.39
N ALA A 66 10.39 10.89 35.81
CA ALA A 66 10.81 10.07 36.94
C ALA A 66 11.03 8.62 36.51
N ARG A 67 11.78 7.85 37.29
CA ARG A 67 11.86 6.41 37.13
C ARG A 67 10.61 5.76 37.72
N LYS A 68 9.95 4.96 36.91
CA LYS A 68 8.83 4.13 37.36
C LYS A 68 9.31 3.11 38.40
N ARG A 69 8.53 2.91 39.45
CA ARG A 69 8.85 1.87 40.44
C ARG A 69 8.82 0.50 39.77
N PRO A 70 9.92 -0.27 39.81
CA PRO A 70 9.91 -1.61 39.23
C PRO A 70 8.88 -2.48 39.95
N PRO A 71 8.22 -3.40 39.23
CA PRO A 71 7.40 -4.41 39.85
C PRO A 71 8.25 -5.31 40.77
N LYS A 72 7.62 -5.89 41.79
CA LYS A 72 8.31 -6.88 42.63
C LYS A 72 8.70 -8.08 41.77
N THR A 73 9.99 -8.27 41.56
CA THR A 73 10.53 -9.42 40.82
C THR A 73 10.69 -10.61 41.79
N PRO A 74 10.41 -11.85 41.35
CA PRO A 74 10.75 -13.04 42.08
C PRO A 74 12.26 -13.11 42.38
N GLU A 75 12.63 -13.74 43.48
CA GLU A 75 14.03 -13.93 43.86
C GLU A 75 14.80 -14.73 42.81
N GLY A 76 15.89 -14.17 42.25
CA GLY A 76 16.68 -14.80 41.17
C GLY A 76 16.29 -14.42 39.73
N ALA A 77 15.22 -13.63 39.51
CA ALA A 77 14.89 -13.16 38.20
C ALA A 77 15.76 -11.93 37.78
N PRO A 78 16.06 -11.76 36.48
CA PRO A 78 16.79 -10.58 36.01
C PRO A 78 16.02 -9.31 36.32
N PRO A 79 16.71 -8.19 36.61
CA PRO A 79 16.05 -6.92 36.94
C PRO A 79 15.18 -6.48 35.73
N PRO A 80 13.95 -5.98 35.97
CA PRO A 80 13.09 -5.48 34.93
C PRO A 80 13.73 -4.29 34.18
N PRO A 81 13.37 -4.05 32.94
CA PRO A 81 13.87 -2.91 32.18
C PRO A 81 13.53 -1.61 32.89
N LYS A 82 14.41 -0.62 32.76
CA LYS A 82 14.21 0.70 33.34
C LYS A 82 13.10 1.42 32.59
N GLU A 83 11.94 1.56 33.22
CA GLU A 83 10.81 2.32 32.69
C GLU A 83 10.78 3.74 33.30
N TYR A 84 10.20 4.66 32.56
CA TYR A 84 10.01 6.05 32.95
C TYR A 84 8.54 6.40 33.04
N GLU A 85 8.21 7.39 33.85
CA GLU A 85 6.88 7.99 34.00
C GLU A 85 7.01 9.50 34.15
N VAL A 86 5.92 10.23 33.97
CA VAL A 86 5.88 11.67 34.27
C VAL A 86 5.14 11.87 35.58
N THR A 87 5.85 12.43 36.58
CA THR A 87 5.22 12.92 37.83
C THR A 87 4.61 14.29 37.57
N VAL A 88 3.29 14.34 37.54
CA VAL A 88 2.52 15.49 37.06
C VAL A 88 2.46 16.60 38.13
N SER A 89 2.74 17.83 37.71
CA SER A 89 2.58 19.07 38.49
C SER A 89 1.43 19.95 38.01
N ALA A 90 1.00 19.80 36.73
CA ALA A 90 -0.19 20.46 36.20
C ALA A 90 -0.84 19.57 35.14
N ALA A 91 -2.18 19.62 35.04
CA ALA A 91 -2.97 18.84 34.10
C ALA A 91 -4.09 19.69 33.51
N GLU A 92 -4.38 19.47 32.23
CA GLU A 92 -5.49 20.11 31.54
C GLU A 92 -6.25 19.05 30.74
N LEU A 93 -7.55 18.91 30.99
CA LEU A 93 -8.46 18.08 30.17
C LEU A 93 -8.87 18.88 28.94
N LEU A 94 -8.21 18.61 27.79
CA LEU A 94 -8.42 19.37 26.55
C LEU A 94 -9.76 19.06 25.90
N ALA A 95 -10.17 17.76 25.91
CA ALA A 95 -11.48 17.34 25.43
C ALA A 95 -11.90 16.02 26.06
N THR A 96 -13.19 15.93 26.41
CA THR A 96 -13.80 14.71 26.97
C THR A 96 -14.32 13.83 25.85
N ALA A 97 -13.93 12.55 25.86
CA ALA A 97 -14.47 11.58 24.92
C ALA A 97 -15.91 11.18 25.28
N GLN A 98 -16.74 11.04 24.25
CA GLN A 98 -18.06 10.45 24.41
C GLN A 98 -17.95 8.92 24.56
N THR A 99 -18.73 8.35 25.46
CA THR A 99 -18.78 6.90 25.70
C THR A 99 -20.22 6.37 25.62
N PRO A 100 -20.43 5.13 25.11
CA PRO A 100 -19.40 4.19 24.63
C PRO A 100 -18.82 4.61 23.29
N LEU A 101 -17.54 4.22 23.03
CA LEU A 101 -16.93 4.43 21.70
C LEU A 101 -17.54 3.44 20.70
N PRO A 102 -17.82 3.85 19.44
CA PRO A 102 -18.33 2.94 18.40
C PRO A 102 -17.31 1.86 18.00
N VAL A 103 -16.01 2.15 18.15
CA VAL A 103 -14.91 1.20 17.94
C VAL A 103 -14.00 1.21 19.16
N GLY A 104 -13.73 0.04 19.72
CA GLY A 104 -12.73 -0.11 20.77
C GLY A 104 -11.33 0.12 20.22
N VAL A 105 -10.55 0.98 20.87
CA VAL A 105 -9.20 1.36 20.46
C VAL A 105 -8.14 0.37 20.99
N VAL A 106 -8.50 -0.47 21.94
CA VAL A 106 -7.62 -1.51 22.50
C VAL A 106 -7.45 -2.65 21.50
N ASP A 107 -6.22 -3.10 21.27
CA ASP A 107 -5.87 -4.06 20.23
C ASP A 107 -6.49 -5.47 20.41
N ASP A 108 -6.92 -5.83 21.61
CA ASP A 108 -7.57 -7.10 21.92
C ASP A 108 -9.07 -7.16 21.58
N VAL A 109 -9.67 -6.02 21.19
CA VAL A 109 -11.08 -5.95 20.82
C VAL A 109 -11.26 -6.30 19.34
N ASN A 110 -12.02 -7.38 19.08
CA ASN A 110 -12.40 -7.74 17.72
C ASN A 110 -13.59 -6.87 17.26
N VAL A 111 -13.40 -6.15 16.15
CA VAL A 111 -14.41 -5.28 15.53
C VAL A 111 -14.49 -5.62 14.05
N GLY A 112 -15.72 -5.78 13.53
CA GLY A 112 -15.96 -6.06 12.12
C GLY A 112 -15.40 -4.97 11.20
N LEU A 113 -14.99 -5.35 9.99
CA LEU A 113 -14.33 -4.46 9.02
C LEU A 113 -15.20 -3.24 8.69
N ASP A 114 -16.50 -3.43 8.44
CA ASP A 114 -17.44 -2.34 8.13
C ASP A 114 -17.45 -1.27 9.22
N THR A 115 -17.59 -1.69 10.48
CA THR A 115 -17.60 -0.76 11.62
C THR A 115 -16.26 -0.03 11.75
N ARG A 116 -15.14 -0.68 11.45
CA ARG A 116 -13.81 -0.07 11.45
C ARG A 116 -13.66 0.96 10.33
N LEU A 117 -14.17 0.66 9.14
CA LEU A 117 -14.14 1.56 7.99
C LEU A 117 -15.03 2.79 8.22
N ASP A 118 -16.24 2.61 8.77
CA ASP A 118 -17.16 3.71 9.10
C ASP A 118 -16.61 4.63 10.21
N ASN A 119 -15.74 4.10 11.09
CA ASN A 119 -15.14 4.83 12.20
C ASN A 119 -13.60 4.87 12.08
N ARG A 120 -13.10 5.11 10.88
CA ARG A 120 -11.67 5.02 10.56
C ARG A 120 -10.79 5.92 11.44
N HIS A 121 -11.28 7.09 11.83
CA HIS A 121 -10.59 8.01 12.74
C HIS A 121 -10.33 7.42 14.14
N LEU A 122 -11.14 6.47 14.60
CA LEU A 122 -10.89 5.70 15.82
C LEU A 122 -10.05 4.45 15.54
N ASP A 123 -10.30 3.77 14.42
CA ASP A 123 -9.58 2.56 14.05
C ASP A 123 -8.07 2.84 13.89
N VAL A 124 -7.70 3.98 13.30
CA VAL A 124 -6.29 4.41 13.16
C VAL A 124 -5.61 4.69 14.50
N ARG A 125 -6.35 4.91 15.59
CA ARG A 125 -5.75 5.01 16.93
C ARG A 125 -5.25 3.67 17.48
N ARG A 126 -5.67 2.54 16.91
CA ARG A 126 -5.19 1.20 17.29
C ARG A 126 -3.74 1.04 16.84
N SER A 127 -2.88 0.56 17.71
CA SER A 127 -1.42 0.55 17.50
C SER A 127 -1.01 -0.14 16.20
N HIS A 128 -1.60 -1.32 15.90
CA HIS A 128 -1.28 -2.08 14.68
C HIS A 128 -1.80 -1.41 13.41
N VAL A 129 -2.97 -0.75 13.46
CA VAL A 129 -3.51 0.00 12.32
C VAL A 129 -2.67 1.24 12.07
N ASN A 130 -2.33 1.98 13.12
CA ASN A 130 -1.43 3.15 13.05
C ASN A 130 -0.08 2.75 12.44
N ALA A 131 0.51 1.64 12.89
CA ALA A 131 1.76 1.12 12.35
C ALA A 131 1.66 0.80 10.86
N MET A 132 0.53 0.27 10.37
CA MET A 132 0.30 0.01 8.94
C MET A 132 0.27 1.30 8.11
N PHE A 133 -0.38 2.38 8.60
CA PHE A 133 -0.39 3.67 7.90
C PHE A 133 0.98 4.34 7.89
N ILE A 134 1.73 4.24 8.98
CA ILE A 134 3.12 4.73 9.01
C ILE A 134 3.98 3.91 8.04
N LEU A 135 3.86 2.57 8.05
CA LEU A 135 4.56 1.69 7.14
C LEU A 135 4.24 2.00 5.67
N ARG A 136 2.96 2.27 5.34
CA ARG A 136 2.55 2.72 4.00
C ARG A 136 3.32 3.98 3.58
N SER A 137 3.41 4.97 4.46
CA SER A 137 4.19 6.19 4.19
C SER A 137 5.67 5.90 3.96
N LYS A 138 6.25 4.96 4.72
CA LYS A 138 7.65 4.52 4.56
C LYS A 138 7.88 3.79 3.25
N VAL A 139 6.99 2.88 2.87
CA VAL A 139 7.04 2.17 1.58
C VAL A 139 7.01 3.15 0.41
N LEU A 140 6.13 4.16 0.45
CA LEU A 140 6.06 5.22 -0.56
C LEU A 140 7.37 6.04 -0.61
N GLN A 141 7.93 6.37 0.55
CA GLN A 141 9.19 7.08 0.66
C GLN A 141 10.35 6.27 0.04
N TYR A 142 10.51 5.01 0.43
CA TYR A 142 11.61 4.15 -0.03
C TYR A 142 11.52 3.84 -1.52
N GLY A 143 10.31 3.60 -2.04
CA GLY A 143 10.11 3.42 -3.47
C GLY A 143 10.45 4.68 -4.27
N ARG A 144 10.03 5.88 -3.79
CA ARG A 144 10.39 7.16 -4.39
C ARG A 144 11.90 7.41 -4.39
N GLU A 145 12.56 7.22 -3.25
CA GLU A 145 14.01 7.39 -3.11
C GLU A 145 14.76 6.49 -4.09
N HIS A 146 14.39 5.21 -4.18
CA HIS A 146 15.00 4.27 -5.10
C HIS A 146 14.84 4.68 -6.58
N LEU A 147 13.64 5.08 -6.99
CA LEU A 147 13.41 5.51 -8.38
C LEU A 147 14.17 6.79 -8.73
N ILE A 148 14.29 7.74 -7.79
CA ILE A 148 15.10 8.95 -7.97
C ILE A 148 16.59 8.59 -8.12
N GLU A 149 17.10 7.66 -7.29
CA GLU A 149 18.47 7.16 -7.38
C GLU A 149 18.78 6.46 -8.71
N GLU A 150 17.77 5.80 -9.31
CA GLU A 150 17.88 5.21 -10.66
C GLU A 150 17.65 6.22 -11.80
N GLY A 151 17.52 7.51 -11.48
CA GLY A 151 17.43 8.61 -12.46
C GLY A 151 16.03 8.85 -13.02
N PHE A 152 15.00 8.38 -12.35
CA PHE A 152 13.61 8.68 -12.73
C PHE A 152 13.16 10.04 -12.21
N ASN A 153 12.38 10.77 -13.00
CA ASN A 153 11.76 12.04 -12.67
C ASN A 153 10.31 11.83 -12.25
N GLU A 154 9.90 12.38 -11.10
CA GLU A 154 8.50 12.31 -10.65
C GLU A 154 7.62 13.24 -11.49
N MET A 155 6.50 12.72 -11.96
CA MET A 155 5.50 13.48 -12.72
C MET A 155 4.11 13.30 -12.11
N ASN A 156 3.17 14.12 -12.54
CA ASN A 156 1.75 13.98 -12.19
C ASN A 156 0.90 14.10 -13.45
N SER A 157 0.15 13.06 -13.75
CA SER A 157 -0.79 13.03 -14.86
C SER A 157 -2.16 13.60 -14.48
N PRO A 158 -2.94 14.10 -15.45
CA PRO A 158 -4.33 14.50 -15.21
C PRO A 158 -5.16 13.33 -14.67
N LYS A 159 -6.03 13.63 -13.69
CA LYS A 159 -6.96 12.63 -13.12
C LYS A 159 -8.40 12.81 -13.64
N ILE A 160 -8.67 13.89 -14.33
CA ILE A 160 -9.91 14.11 -15.10
C ILE A 160 -9.53 14.01 -16.57
N ILE A 161 -10.12 13.08 -17.28
CA ILE A 161 -9.76 12.72 -18.66
C ILE A 161 -11.00 12.75 -19.56
N ALA A 162 -10.80 13.03 -20.85
CA ALA A 162 -11.89 13.11 -21.83
C ALA A 162 -12.25 11.73 -22.42
N SER A 163 -11.33 10.77 -22.41
CA SER A 163 -11.50 9.45 -23.00
C SER A 163 -10.82 8.36 -22.17
N ALA A 164 -11.24 7.11 -22.36
CA ALA A 164 -10.62 5.95 -21.70
C ALA A 164 -9.15 5.79 -22.11
N SER A 165 -8.29 5.41 -21.16
CA SER A 165 -6.90 5.05 -21.43
C SER A 165 -6.72 3.57 -21.79
N GLU A 166 -7.65 2.69 -21.39
CA GLU A 166 -7.49 1.23 -21.46
C GLU A 166 -8.75 0.50 -21.97
N GLY A 167 -9.50 1.12 -22.88
CA GLY A 167 -10.72 0.54 -23.44
C GLY A 167 -11.92 0.62 -22.49
N GLY A 168 -12.75 1.55 -22.69
CA GLY A 168 -14.10 1.96 -22.28
C GLY A 168 -14.87 1.33 -21.12
N THR A 169 -14.47 0.23 -20.56
CA THR A 169 -15.13 -0.43 -19.43
C THR A 169 -14.57 0.06 -18.08
N ASN A 170 -15.42 0.10 -17.07
CA ASN A 170 -15.03 0.43 -15.69
C ASN A 170 -14.55 1.88 -15.46
N LEU A 171 -15.09 2.84 -16.21
CA LEU A 171 -14.87 4.28 -16.01
C LEU A 171 -15.89 4.85 -15.03
N PHE A 172 -15.42 5.73 -14.13
CA PHE A 172 -16.30 6.61 -13.37
C PHE A 172 -16.64 7.84 -14.21
N PRO A 173 -17.87 8.00 -14.71
CA PRO A 173 -18.28 9.18 -15.46
C PRO A 173 -18.50 10.36 -14.50
N MET A 174 -18.13 11.55 -14.97
CA MET A 174 -18.39 12.80 -14.27
C MET A 174 -18.73 13.92 -15.24
N MET A 175 -19.29 15.01 -14.76
CA MET A 175 -19.47 16.24 -15.53
C MET A 175 -18.33 17.21 -15.25
N TYR A 176 -17.63 17.62 -16.29
CA TYR A 176 -16.65 18.70 -16.24
C TYR A 176 -17.29 19.94 -16.88
N PHE A 177 -17.87 20.80 -16.04
CA PHE A 177 -18.82 21.82 -16.47
C PHE A 177 -19.96 21.19 -17.28
N ASP A 178 -20.10 21.53 -18.55
CA ASP A 178 -21.14 21.02 -19.45
C ASP A 178 -20.68 19.85 -20.34
N THR A 179 -19.45 19.37 -20.13
CA THR A 179 -18.85 18.30 -20.96
C THR A 179 -18.68 17.02 -20.14
N PRO A 180 -19.05 15.84 -20.68
CA PRO A 180 -18.74 14.56 -20.05
C PRO A 180 -17.22 14.36 -19.91
N ALA A 181 -16.80 13.85 -18.77
CA ALA A 181 -15.43 13.47 -18.47
C ALA A 181 -15.41 12.20 -17.62
N PHE A 182 -14.22 11.70 -17.33
CA PHE A 182 -14.04 10.48 -16.56
C PHE A 182 -12.88 10.62 -15.57
N LEU A 183 -12.91 9.86 -14.49
CA LEU A 183 -11.75 9.68 -13.63
C LEU A 183 -10.74 8.74 -14.28
N SER A 184 -9.46 9.07 -14.16
CA SER A 184 -8.37 8.33 -14.83
C SER A 184 -8.18 6.94 -14.24
N GLN A 185 -8.15 5.90 -15.09
CA GLN A 185 -7.91 4.51 -14.69
C GLN A 185 -6.43 4.23 -14.41
N SER A 186 -5.52 4.95 -15.06
CA SER A 186 -4.07 4.88 -14.91
C SER A 186 -3.39 6.08 -15.57
N PRO A 187 -2.11 6.37 -15.29
CA PRO A 187 -1.34 7.38 -16.00
C PRO A 187 -0.76 6.89 -17.34
N GLN A 188 -1.17 5.72 -17.86
CA GLN A 188 -0.47 4.99 -18.92
C GLN A 188 -0.15 5.83 -20.15
N LEU A 189 -1.13 6.50 -20.74
CA LEU A 189 -0.89 7.27 -21.97
C LEU A 189 -0.02 8.50 -21.69
N TYR A 190 -0.20 9.13 -20.55
CA TYR A 190 0.55 10.35 -20.16
C TYR A 190 2.02 10.06 -19.84
N LYS A 191 2.34 8.96 -19.15
CA LYS A 191 3.73 8.60 -18.87
C LYS A 191 4.49 8.25 -20.15
N GLN A 192 3.84 7.64 -21.14
CA GLN A 192 4.42 7.41 -22.46
C GLN A 192 4.64 8.74 -23.20
N LEU A 193 3.66 9.65 -23.20
CA LEU A 193 3.83 10.99 -23.80
C LEU A 193 4.95 11.79 -23.14
N ALA A 194 5.16 11.65 -21.82
CA ALA A 194 6.27 12.30 -21.13
C ALA A 194 7.63 11.76 -21.62
N VAL A 195 7.73 10.45 -21.85
CA VAL A 195 8.93 9.81 -22.43
C VAL A 195 9.16 10.29 -23.86
N LEU A 196 8.11 10.36 -24.69
CA LEU A 196 8.18 10.89 -26.04
C LEU A 196 8.61 12.38 -26.05
N GLY A 197 8.24 13.12 -25.00
CA GLY A 197 8.64 14.50 -24.75
C GLY A 197 10.11 14.68 -24.30
N GLY A 198 10.87 13.58 -24.17
CA GLY A 198 12.29 13.61 -23.84
C GLY A 198 12.63 13.55 -22.36
N LEU A 199 11.66 13.23 -21.47
CA LEU A 199 11.95 13.02 -20.03
C LEU A 199 12.63 11.66 -19.75
N GLU A 200 12.87 10.86 -20.76
CA GLU A 200 13.53 9.54 -20.79
C GLU A 200 13.11 8.53 -19.69
N ARG A 201 13.08 8.93 -18.43
CA ARG A 201 12.68 8.12 -17.27
C ARG A 201 11.73 8.90 -16.39
N VAL A 202 10.49 8.43 -16.27
CA VAL A 202 9.47 9.07 -15.44
C VAL A 202 8.79 8.07 -14.51
N PHE A 203 8.37 8.56 -13.35
CA PHE A 203 7.48 7.82 -12.48
C PHE A 203 6.37 8.71 -11.91
N GLU A 204 5.28 8.09 -11.53
CA GLU A 204 4.19 8.71 -10.80
C GLU A 204 3.80 7.85 -9.59
N ILE A 205 3.57 8.48 -8.44
CA ILE A 205 2.89 7.86 -7.31
C ILE A 205 1.58 8.60 -7.15
N GLY A 206 0.50 8.03 -7.67
CA GLY A 206 -0.76 8.73 -7.77
C GLY A 206 -2.00 7.85 -7.72
N PRO A 207 -3.18 8.45 -7.51
CA PRO A 207 -4.44 7.72 -7.50
C PRO A 207 -4.84 7.26 -8.90
N ALA A 208 -5.46 6.07 -8.95
CA ALA A 208 -6.14 5.51 -10.10
C ALA A 208 -7.55 5.08 -9.69
N PHE A 209 -8.50 5.13 -10.63
CA PHE A 209 -9.92 4.91 -10.38
C PHE A 209 -10.47 3.86 -11.34
N ARG A 210 -11.03 2.78 -10.81
CA ARG A 210 -11.63 1.71 -11.63
C ARG A 210 -13.03 1.39 -11.10
N ALA A 211 -14.05 1.59 -11.94
CA ALA A 211 -15.46 1.34 -11.59
C ALA A 211 -15.81 -0.16 -11.67
N GLU A 212 -14.98 -1.00 -11.07
CA GLU A 212 -15.21 -2.44 -11.00
C GLU A 212 -16.38 -2.74 -10.05
N LYS A 213 -17.33 -3.56 -10.51
CA LYS A 213 -18.54 -3.91 -9.75
C LYS A 213 -18.32 -5.05 -8.73
N HIS A 214 -17.07 -5.39 -8.46
CA HIS A 214 -16.72 -6.49 -7.56
C HIS A 214 -16.31 -5.95 -6.19
N ASP A 215 -17.10 -6.29 -5.16
CA ASP A 215 -16.76 -6.05 -3.75
C ASP A 215 -16.03 -7.28 -3.21
N THR A 216 -14.72 -7.34 -3.44
CA THR A 216 -13.86 -8.43 -2.97
C THR A 216 -12.68 -7.92 -2.16
N TYR A 217 -12.03 -8.79 -1.42
CA TYR A 217 -10.83 -8.45 -0.64
C TYR A 217 -9.60 -8.07 -1.50
N ARG A 218 -9.70 -8.12 -2.83
CA ARG A 218 -8.62 -7.86 -3.80
C ARG A 218 -8.86 -6.63 -4.69
N HIS A 219 -10.06 -6.04 -4.66
CA HIS A 219 -10.44 -4.95 -5.54
C HIS A 219 -10.72 -3.68 -4.77
N LEU A 220 -10.17 -2.59 -5.27
CA LEU A 220 -10.39 -1.23 -4.80
C LEU A 220 -10.80 -0.37 -5.99
N ASN A 221 -11.82 0.46 -5.82
CA ASN A 221 -12.26 1.37 -6.88
C ASN A 221 -11.38 2.62 -6.98
N GLU A 222 -10.74 3.00 -5.88
CA GLU A 222 -9.72 4.04 -5.80
C GLU A 222 -8.49 3.47 -5.10
N PHE A 223 -7.33 3.53 -5.73
CA PHE A 223 -6.08 3.03 -5.18
C PHE A 223 -4.89 3.88 -5.64
N VAL A 224 -3.80 3.81 -4.89
CA VAL A 224 -2.53 4.45 -5.26
C VAL A 224 -1.65 3.43 -5.98
N SER A 225 -1.06 3.87 -7.09
CA SER A 225 -0.14 3.09 -7.90
C SER A 225 1.24 3.74 -7.93
N PHE A 226 2.30 2.91 -7.96
CA PHE A 226 3.59 3.28 -8.51
C PHE A 226 3.56 2.96 -10.00
N ASP A 227 3.81 3.94 -10.83
CA ASP A 227 3.89 3.80 -12.28
C ASP A 227 5.22 4.30 -12.78
N ILE A 228 5.91 3.54 -13.63
CA ILE A 228 7.11 4.01 -14.33
C ILE A 228 6.97 3.90 -15.84
N GLU A 229 7.76 4.69 -16.54
CA GLU A 229 8.02 4.52 -17.96
C GLU A 229 9.46 4.97 -18.27
N ALA A 230 10.19 4.18 -19.09
CA ALA A 230 11.58 4.45 -19.41
C ALA A 230 11.86 4.26 -20.91
N ALA A 231 12.46 5.26 -21.54
CA ALA A 231 12.98 5.20 -22.90
C ALA A 231 14.21 4.29 -23.00
N TRP A 232 14.42 3.76 -24.20
CA TRP A 232 15.58 2.91 -24.56
C TRP A 232 15.68 1.63 -23.73
N CYS A 233 14.53 1.19 -23.18
CA CYS A 233 14.39 0.01 -22.35
C CYS A 233 13.45 -1.01 -23.00
N ASP A 234 13.69 -2.28 -22.74
CA ASP A 234 12.76 -3.37 -23.05
C ASP A 234 12.07 -3.90 -21.78
N ASP A 235 11.32 -4.99 -21.91
CA ASP A 235 10.60 -5.62 -20.82
C ASP A 235 11.53 -6.15 -19.70
N GLU A 236 12.70 -6.70 -20.06
CA GLU A 236 13.68 -7.22 -19.09
C GLU A 236 14.32 -6.09 -18.27
N ASP A 237 14.63 -4.95 -18.90
CA ASP A 237 15.21 -3.79 -18.24
C ASP A 237 14.28 -3.28 -17.11
N VAL A 238 12.99 -3.12 -17.42
CA VAL A 238 12.03 -2.58 -16.45
C VAL A 238 11.57 -3.61 -15.41
N MET A 239 11.61 -4.92 -15.72
CA MET A 239 11.50 -5.96 -14.70
C MET A 239 12.66 -5.85 -13.69
N GLY A 240 13.88 -5.61 -14.17
CA GLY A 240 15.04 -5.39 -13.29
C GLY A 240 14.90 -4.16 -12.38
N VAL A 241 14.33 -3.05 -12.88
CA VAL A 241 14.00 -1.88 -12.03
C VAL A 241 13.01 -2.26 -10.92
N LEU A 242 11.97 -3.01 -11.26
CA LEU A 242 10.95 -3.45 -10.29
C LEU A 242 11.54 -4.35 -9.19
N GLU A 243 12.38 -5.31 -9.57
CA GLU A 243 13.07 -6.21 -8.64
C GLU A 243 13.91 -5.44 -7.64
N ARG A 244 14.76 -4.53 -8.13
CA ARG A 244 15.64 -3.71 -7.28
C ARG A 244 14.85 -2.79 -6.36
N MET A 245 13.74 -2.21 -6.85
CA MET A 245 12.86 -1.37 -6.04
C MET A 245 12.22 -2.17 -4.89
N ILE A 246 11.64 -3.33 -5.18
CA ILE A 246 11.04 -4.19 -4.16
C ILE A 246 12.09 -4.65 -3.14
N HIS A 247 13.23 -5.12 -3.61
CA HIS A 247 14.36 -5.49 -2.73
C HIS A 247 14.75 -4.34 -1.80
N SER A 248 14.91 -3.12 -2.34
CA SER A 248 15.28 -1.92 -1.59
C SER A 248 14.23 -1.54 -0.54
N ILE A 249 12.93 -1.61 -0.89
CA ILE A 249 11.82 -1.37 0.05
C ILE A 249 11.88 -2.37 1.21
N TRP A 250 11.94 -3.69 0.91
CA TRP A 250 12.00 -4.74 1.93
C TRP A 250 13.19 -4.60 2.86
N LYS A 251 14.36 -4.34 2.29
CA LYS A 251 15.59 -4.07 3.03
C LYS A 251 15.44 -2.86 3.97
N SER A 252 14.93 -1.74 3.44
CA SER A 252 14.76 -0.52 4.23
C SER A 252 13.74 -0.71 5.37
N VAL A 253 12.63 -1.40 5.13
CA VAL A 253 11.64 -1.73 6.16
C VAL A 253 12.26 -2.62 7.24
N SER A 254 12.99 -3.67 6.84
CA SER A 254 13.64 -4.57 7.79
C SER A 254 14.68 -3.87 8.66
N GLU A 255 15.53 -3.03 8.07
CA GLU A 255 16.66 -2.39 8.75
C GLU A 255 16.26 -1.14 9.57
N LYS A 256 15.28 -0.34 9.09
CA LYS A 256 14.95 0.97 9.68
C LYS A 256 13.61 0.99 10.43
N ASP A 257 12.64 0.19 10.01
CA ASP A 257 11.26 0.25 10.50
C ASP A 257 10.75 -1.10 11.05
N GLY A 258 11.63 -2.03 11.40
CA GLY A 258 11.28 -3.34 11.96
C GLY A 258 10.36 -3.25 13.19
N HIS A 259 10.45 -2.17 13.99
CA HIS A 259 9.57 -1.92 15.13
C HIS A 259 8.08 -1.76 14.75
N LEU A 260 7.77 -1.31 13.52
CA LEU A 260 6.39 -1.24 13.00
C LEU A 260 5.87 -2.65 12.74
N ILE A 261 6.70 -3.52 12.16
CA ILE A 261 6.37 -4.93 11.95
C ILE A 261 6.18 -5.64 13.30
N GLU A 262 7.01 -5.38 14.30
CA GLU A 262 6.85 -5.93 15.66
C GLU A 262 5.50 -5.50 16.26
N THR A 263 5.09 -4.25 16.07
CA THR A 263 3.79 -3.73 16.54
C THR A 263 2.62 -4.47 15.86
N ILE A 264 2.71 -4.68 14.54
CA ILE A 264 1.73 -5.45 13.78
C ILE A 264 1.71 -6.91 14.27
N ASN A 265 2.87 -7.52 14.48
CA ASN A 265 3.01 -8.89 14.93
C ASN A 265 2.49 -9.12 16.37
N HIS A 266 2.64 -8.13 17.24
CA HIS A 266 2.03 -8.19 18.57
C HIS A 266 0.51 -8.39 18.47
N TYR A 267 -0.18 -7.59 17.66
CA TYR A 267 -1.61 -7.76 17.42
C TYR A 267 -1.93 -9.11 16.77
N ARG A 268 -1.21 -9.51 15.71
CA ARG A 268 -1.44 -10.79 15.02
C ARG A 268 -1.35 -11.97 15.97
N THR A 269 -0.36 -11.97 16.83
CA THR A 269 -0.16 -13.02 17.85
C THR A 269 -1.32 -13.06 18.86
N THR A 270 -1.83 -11.89 19.31
CA THR A 270 -3.00 -11.85 20.21
C THR A 270 -4.28 -12.38 19.56
N GLN A 271 -4.37 -12.32 18.23
CA GLN A 271 -5.47 -12.89 17.45
C GLN A 271 -5.24 -14.33 16.99
N GLY A 272 -4.13 -14.96 17.39
CA GLY A 272 -3.78 -16.33 16.99
C GLY A 272 -3.37 -16.44 15.50
N LEU A 273 -2.98 -15.33 14.88
CA LEU A 273 -2.51 -15.29 13.50
C LEU A 273 -0.99 -15.44 13.45
N GLU A 274 -0.49 -16.04 12.37
CA GLU A 274 0.96 -16.15 12.13
C GLU A 274 1.63 -14.78 12.04
N PRO A 275 2.79 -14.58 12.65
CA PRO A 275 3.53 -13.34 12.57
C PRO A 275 4.07 -13.09 11.14
N VAL A 276 4.09 -11.83 10.74
CA VAL A 276 4.76 -11.38 9.51
C VAL A 276 6.27 -11.57 9.65
N LYS A 277 6.90 -12.17 8.65
CA LYS A 277 8.35 -12.21 8.49
C LYS A 277 8.74 -11.38 7.28
N VAL A 278 9.52 -10.34 7.49
CA VAL A 278 10.05 -9.52 6.40
C VAL A 278 11.35 -10.15 5.92
N GLU A 279 11.21 -11.13 5.01
CA GLU A 279 12.36 -11.75 4.35
C GLU A 279 12.71 -10.92 3.11
N ILE A 280 13.95 -10.41 3.06
CA ILE A 280 14.41 -9.60 1.92
C ILE A 280 14.48 -10.51 0.69
N PRO A 281 13.70 -10.23 -0.36
CA PRO A 281 13.66 -11.12 -1.51
C PRO A 281 14.99 -11.09 -2.28
N GLU A 282 15.46 -12.29 -2.64
CA GLU A 282 16.63 -12.41 -3.51
C GLU A 282 16.28 -12.01 -4.94
N VAL A 283 17.19 -11.33 -5.61
CA VAL A 283 17.06 -10.94 -7.02
C VAL A 283 18.13 -11.64 -7.87
N PRO A 284 17.84 -12.01 -9.11
CA PRO A 284 16.59 -11.80 -9.86
C PRO A 284 15.46 -12.73 -9.42
N PHE A 285 14.20 -12.27 -9.57
CA PHE A 285 13.03 -13.11 -9.31
C PHE A 285 12.89 -14.20 -10.39
N PRO A 286 12.32 -15.38 -10.07
CA PRO A 286 11.99 -16.38 -11.08
C PRO A 286 11.14 -15.81 -12.22
N ARG A 287 11.44 -16.22 -13.45
CA ARG A 287 10.65 -15.93 -14.65
C ARG A 287 10.12 -17.23 -15.20
N ILE A 288 8.81 -17.37 -15.25
CA ILE A 288 8.10 -18.50 -15.82
C ILE A 288 7.26 -17.98 -16.98
N SER A 289 7.54 -18.44 -18.19
CA SER A 289 6.78 -18.02 -19.37
C SER A 289 5.30 -18.38 -19.22
N TYR A 290 4.43 -17.70 -19.98
CA TYR A 290 3.01 -18.03 -19.99
C TYR A 290 2.79 -19.51 -20.37
N ASP A 291 3.56 -20.05 -21.32
CA ASP A 291 3.50 -21.48 -21.69
C ASP A 291 3.80 -22.39 -20.50
N GLU A 292 4.89 -22.09 -19.75
CA GLU A 292 5.25 -22.83 -18.53
C GLU A 292 4.20 -22.71 -17.43
N ALA A 293 3.58 -21.53 -17.27
CA ALA A 293 2.51 -21.32 -16.30
C ALA A 293 1.27 -22.18 -16.65
N ILE A 294 0.88 -22.24 -17.92
CA ILE A 294 -0.19 -23.14 -18.42
C ILE A 294 0.13 -24.60 -18.14
N ASP A 295 1.37 -25.03 -18.38
CA ASP A 295 1.82 -26.40 -18.11
C ASP A 295 1.77 -26.74 -16.61
N ILE A 296 2.14 -25.81 -15.74
CA ILE A 296 2.04 -25.98 -14.29
C ILE A 296 0.59 -26.17 -13.86
N VAL A 297 -0.32 -25.32 -14.35
CA VAL A 297 -1.75 -25.41 -14.04
C VAL A 297 -2.33 -26.75 -14.49
N LYS A 298 -2.07 -27.17 -15.73
CA LYS A 298 -2.53 -28.47 -16.27
C LYS A 298 -1.97 -29.65 -15.47
N SER A 299 -0.69 -29.60 -15.13
CA SER A 299 -0.03 -30.66 -14.35
C SER A 299 -0.56 -30.74 -12.91
N GLY A 300 -1.01 -29.61 -12.34
CA GLY A 300 -1.69 -29.54 -11.06
C GLY A 300 -3.16 -29.94 -11.08
N GLY A 301 -3.69 -30.34 -12.23
CA GLY A 301 -5.09 -30.78 -12.41
C GLY A 301 -6.07 -29.62 -12.70
N GLY A 302 -5.57 -28.40 -12.91
CA GLY A 302 -6.38 -27.26 -13.35
C GLY A 302 -6.81 -27.41 -14.81
N GLN A 303 -7.98 -26.86 -15.12
CA GLN A 303 -8.50 -26.81 -16.49
C GLN A 303 -8.25 -25.42 -17.06
N ILE A 304 -7.36 -25.33 -18.03
CA ILE A 304 -7.01 -24.08 -18.73
C ILE A 304 -6.56 -24.43 -20.15
N GLU A 305 -6.97 -23.64 -21.11
CA GLU A 305 -6.46 -23.74 -22.48
C GLU A 305 -5.46 -22.62 -22.76
N TRP A 306 -4.61 -22.83 -23.74
CA TRP A 306 -3.67 -21.80 -24.14
C TRP A 306 -4.43 -20.62 -24.77
N GLY A 307 -4.23 -19.42 -24.25
CA GLY A 307 -4.96 -18.21 -24.62
C GLY A 307 -6.02 -17.80 -23.58
N ASP A 308 -6.24 -18.63 -22.55
CA ASP A 308 -7.13 -18.28 -21.44
C ASP A 308 -6.39 -17.42 -20.39
N ASP A 309 -7.16 -16.63 -19.63
CA ASP A 309 -6.62 -15.89 -18.49
C ASP A 309 -6.25 -16.82 -17.33
N ILE A 310 -5.16 -16.48 -16.63
CA ILE A 310 -4.71 -17.19 -15.43
C ILE A 310 -5.49 -16.65 -14.23
N GLU A 311 -6.67 -17.24 -13.99
CA GLU A 311 -7.53 -16.85 -12.89
C GLU A 311 -6.95 -17.18 -11.51
N SER A 312 -7.54 -16.63 -10.44
CA SER A 312 -7.06 -16.81 -9.05
C SER A 312 -6.86 -18.28 -8.63
N HIS A 313 -7.73 -19.20 -9.06
CA HIS A 313 -7.63 -20.61 -8.73
C HIS A 313 -6.48 -21.32 -9.48
N HIS A 314 -6.11 -20.81 -10.67
CA HIS A 314 -4.91 -21.25 -11.38
C HIS A 314 -3.64 -20.74 -10.69
N CYS A 315 -3.67 -19.49 -10.21
CA CYS A 315 -2.57 -18.92 -9.43
C CYS A 315 -2.26 -19.71 -8.16
N ASP A 316 -3.25 -20.35 -7.53
CA ASP A 316 -3.02 -21.22 -6.37
C ASP A 316 -2.07 -22.40 -6.71
N LEU A 317 -2.23 -23.01 -7.88
CA LEU A 317 -1.37 -24.09 -8.35
C LEU A 317 0.05 -23.62 -8.71
N ILE A 318 0.17 -22.41 -9.25
CA ILE A 318 1.46 -21.79 -9.54
C ILE A 318 2.17 -21.46 -8.22
N ALA A 319 1.45 -20.93 -7.23
CA ALA A 319 1.97 -20.55 -5.93
C ALA A 319 2.52 -21.73 -5.10
N GLU A 320 2.03 -22.96 -5.32
CA GLU A 320 2.61 -24.17 -4.72
C GLU A 320 4.09 -24.35 -5.11
N LYS A 321 4.45 -23.95 -6.33
CA LYS A 321 5.82 -24.05 -6.85
C LYS A 321 6.60 -22.75 -6.67
N TYR A 322 5.92 -21.61 -6.76
CA TYR A 322 6.49 -20.27 -6.67
C TYR A 322 5.76 -19.42 -5.61
N PRO A 323 5.98 -19.67 -4.32
CA PRO A 323 5.24 -18.99 -3.23
C PRO A 323 5.64 -17.51 -3.03
N GLY A 324 6.81 -17.10 -3.51
CA GLY A 324 7.33 -15.73 -3.45
C GLY A 324 7.11 -14.95 -4.74
N PHE A 325 7.89 -13.88 -4.91
CA PHE A 325 7.88 -13.07 -6.13
C PHE A 325 8.32 -13.89 -7.34
N HIS A 326 7.54 -13.83 -8.42
CA HIS A 326 7.88 -14.42 -9.71
C HIS A 326 7.18 -13.67 -10.84
N PHE A 327 7.84 -13.57 -11.99
CA PHE A 327 7.27 -12.99 -13.20
C PHE A 327 6.62 -14.06 -14.09
N ILE A 328 5.54 -13.65 -14.75
CA ILE A 328 4.95 -14.38 -15.87
C ILE A 328 5.06 -13.50 -17.11
N PRO A 329 6.15 -13.57 -17.88
CA PRO A 329 6.30 -12.89 -19.18
C PRO A 329 5.70 -13.68 -20.34
N ARG A 330 5.66 -13.04 -21.52
CA ARG A 330 5.30 -13.69 -22.80
C ARG A 330 3.84 -14.11 -22.88
N TRP A 331 2.96 -13.25 -22.40
CA TRP A 331 1.52 -13.45 -22.58
C TRP A 331 1.10 -13.43 -24.06
N PRO A 332 0.01 -14.11 -24.45
CA PRO A 332 -0.58 -13.95 -25.77
C PRO A 332 -0.88 -12.48 -26.08
N MET A 333 -0.55 -12.03 -27.29
CA MET A 333 -0.77 -10.62 -27.68
C MET A 333 -2.25 -10.21 -27.61
N SER A 334 -3.16 -11.14 -27.88
CA SER A 334 -4.61 -10.93 -27.81
C SER A 334 -5.14 -10.58 -26.42
N MET A 335 -4.36 -10.84 -25.36
CA MET A 335 -4.73 -10.58 -23.96
C MET A 335 -4.15 -9.29 -23.41
N LYS A 336 -3.29 -8.61 -24.16
CA LYS A 336 -2.63 -7.40 -23.69
C LYS A 336 -3.17 -6.15 -24.39
N PRO A 337 -3.13 -4.97 -23.74
CA PRO A 337 -3.60 -3.72 -24.33
C PRO A 337 -2.91 -3.35 -25.63
N PHE A 338 -3.56 -2.53 -26.45
CA PHE A 338 -3.10 -2.11 -27.79
C PHE A 338 -1.67 -1.51 -27.81
N TYR A 339 -1.26 -0.90 -26.71
CA TYR A 339 0.04 -0.26 -26.60
C TYR A 339 1.19 -1.19 -26.23
N ILE A 340 0.97 -2.50 -26.03
CA ILE A 340 2.03 -3.46 -25.76
C ILE A 340 2.69 -3.92 -27.05
N HIS A 341 4.02 -4.01 -27.01
CA HIS A 341 4.83 -4.49 -28.13
C HIS A 341 4.69 -6.00 -28.28
N HIS A 342 4.54 -6.48 -29.50
CA HIS A 342 4.61 -7.91 -29.79
C HIS A 342 6.07 -8.38 -29.87
N LYS A 343 6.32 -9.63 -29.53
CA LYS A 343 7.67 -10.21 -29.64
C LYS A 343 7.87 -10.78 -31.04
N GLU A 344 8.69 -10.09 -31.84
CA GLU A 344 8.93 -10.51 -33.23
C GLU A 344 9.61 -11.87 -33.29
N GLY A 345 9.11 -12.75 -34.17
CA GLY A 345 9.69 -14.07 -34.42
C GLY A 345 9.41 -15.12 -33.34
N GLU A 346 8.73 -14.78 -32.26
CA GLU A 346 8.34 -15.76 -31.24
C GLU A 346 6.82 -15.99 -31.25
N LEU A 347 6.45 -17.27 -31.37
CA LEU A 347 5.08 -17.73 -31.31
C LEU A 347 4.93 -18.65 -30.09
N GLY A 348 3.76 -18.60 -29.47
CA GLY A 348 3.40 -19.56 -28.43
C GLY A 348 3.23 -20.96 -28.96
N THR A 349 3.01 -21.93 -28.08
CA THR A 349 2.85 -23.35 -28.44
C THR A 349 1.73 -23.60 -29.42
N THR A 350 0.74 -22.74 -29.52
CA THR A 350 -0.40 -22.80 -30.48
C THR A 350 -0.15 -22.02 -31.78
N GLY A 351 1.05 -21.45 -31.97
CA GLY A 351 1.38 -20.63 -33.14
C GLY A 351 0.85 -19.20 -33.11
N GLN A 352 0.31 -18.74 -31.99
CA GLN A 352 -0.17 -17.35 -31.79
C GLN A 352 0.95 -16.44 -31.38
N GLN A 353 0.82 -15.13 -31.73
CA GLN A 353 1.80 -14.10 -31.43
C GLN A 353 1.92 -13.86 -29.93
N LEU A 354 3.15 -13.86 -29.42
CA LEU A 354 3.48 -13.47 -28.04
C LEU A 354 3.73 -11.99 -27.92
N SER A 355 3.43 -11.45 -26.73
CA SER A 355 3.72 -10.08 -26.36
C SER A 355 5.03 -9.96 -25.56
N ARG A 356 5.54 -8.73 -25.43
CA ARG A 356 6.55 -8.36 -24.46
C ARG A 356 5.92 -7.81 -23.16
N GLY A 357 4.71 -8.26 -22.86
CA GLY A 357 4.02 -8.02 -21.61
C GLY A 357 4.43 -9.02 -20.55
N PHE A 358 4.41 -8.58 -19.29
CA PHE A 358 4.66 -9.40 -18.12
C PHE A 358 3.74 -9.01 -16.97
N ASP A 359 3.51 -9.95 -16.06
CA ASP A 359 2.91 -9.68 -14.77
C ASP A 359 3.87 -10.17 -13.67
N LEU A 360 3.96 -9.43 -12.54
CA LEU A 360 4.66 -9.85 -11.34
C LEU A 360 3.64 -10.33 -10.34
N ASN A 361 3.82 -11.54 -9.84
CA ASN A 361 3.01 -12.13 -8.79
C ASN A 361 3.81 -12.29 -7.49
N TYR A 362 3.10 -12.31 -6.36
CA TYR A 362 3.59 -12.84 -5.09
C TYR A 362 2.67 -13.97 -4.66
N GLY A 363 3.16 -15.22 -4.73
CA GLY A 363 2.32 -16.38 -4.59
C GLY A 363 1.15 -16.32 -5.60
N ARG A 364 -0.08 -16.27 -5.08
CA ARG A 364 -1.32 -16.23 -5.89
C ARG A 364 -1.78 -14.81 -6.29
N ASP A 365 -1.14 -13.77 -5.79
CA ASP A 365 -1.60 -12.39 -5.97
C ASP A 365 -0.76 -11.64 -7.02
N GLU A 366 -1.43 -11.18 -8.08
CA GLU A 366 -0.84 -10.27 -9.06
C GLU A 366 -0.55 -8.91 -8.41
N MET A 367 0.69 -8.48 -8.50
CA MET A 367 1.20 -7.23 -7.91
C MET A 367 1.31 -6.10 -8.93
N THR A 368 1.75 -6.44 -10.13
CA THR A 368 2.19 -5.50 -11.17
C THR A 368 1.89 -6.07 -12.52
N SER A 369 1.45 -5.22 -13.45
CA SER A 369 1.44 -5.50 -14.88
C SER A 369 2.31 -4.49 -15.61
N GLY A 370 3.06 -4.96 -16.62
CA GLY A 370 4.00 -4.14 -17.37
C GLY A 370 4.38 -4.73 -18.73
N GLY A 371 5.34 -4.07 -19.38
CA GLY A 371 5.89 -4.56 -20.63
C GLY A 371 6.57 -3.50 -21.46
N GLN A 372 7.21 -3.93 -22.55
CA GLN A 372 7.69 -3.04 -23.59
C GLN A 372 6.51 -2.49 -24.40
N ARG A 373 6.60 -1.24 -24.80
CA ARG A 373 5.52 -0.55 -25.52
C ARG A 373 5.75 -0.58 -27.01
N GLU A 374 4.64 -0.58 -27.78
CA GLU A 374 4.72 -0.39 -29.22
C GLU A 374 5.05 1.08 -29.51
N HIS A 375 6.14 1.33 -30.22
CA HIS A 375 6.62 2.67 -30.54
C HIS A 375 6.43 3.04 -32.02
N ARG A 376 6.07 2.07 -32.87
CA ARG A 376 5.79 2.28 -34.31
C ARG A 376 4.31 2.63 -34.46
N VAL A 377 4.05 3.86 -34.94
CA VAL A 377 2.69 4.40 -34.98
C VAL A 377 1.75 3.58 -35.87
N GLU A 378 2.23 3.04 -36.98
CA GLU A 378 1.42 2.22 -37.88
C GLU A 378 0.94 0.92 -37.23
N VAL A 379 1.80 0.31 -36.41
CA VAL A 379 1.47 -0.90 -35.66
C VAL A 379 0.51 -0.57 -34.52
N LEU A 380 0.76 0.55 -33.83
CA LEU A 380 -0.09 1.05 -32.74
C LEU A 380 -1.53 1.33 -33.22
N GLU A 381 -1.68 1.99 -34.37
CA GLU A 381 -2.99 2.25 -34.98
C GLU A 381 -3.68 0.96 -35.43
N GLN A 382 -2.92 0.00 -35.97
CA GLN A 382 -3.48 -1.31 -36.31
C GLN A 382 -3.94 -2.09 -35.05
N ASN A 383 -3.19 -2.00 -33.95
CA ASN A 383 -3.58 -2.61 -32.68
C ASN A 383 -4.88 -1.99 -32.12
N LEU A 384 -5.05 -0.67 -32.24
CA LEU A 384 -6.33 -0.02 -31.88
C LEU A 384 -7.49 -0.59 -32.69
N LEU A 385 -7.34 -0.66 -34.01
CA LEU A 385 -8.37 -1.24 -34.89
C LEU A 385 -8.68 -2.71 -34.56
N ASN A 386 -7.67 -3.51 -34.21
CA ASN A 386 -7.85 -4.90 -33.83
C ASN A 386 -8.65 -5.05 -32.50
N MET A 387 -8.74 -4.00 -31.71
CA MET A 387 -9.52 -3.93 -30.48
C MET A 387 -10.85 -3.18 -30.64
N ASP A 388 -11.31 -2.96 -31.88
CA ASP A 388 -12.52 -2.18 -32.18
C ASP A 388 -12.50 -0.74 -31.65
N LEU A 389 -11.30 -0.12 -31.54
CA LEU A 389 -11.09 1.27 -31.14
C LEU A 389 -10.77 2.13 -32.37
N ASP A 390 -11.42 3.29 -32.52
CA ASP A 390 -11.11 4.23 -33.60
C ASP A 390 -9.82 5.01 -33.31
N PRO A 391 -8.75 4.90 -34.12
CA PRO A 391 -7.52 5.66 -33.93
C PRO A 391 -7.73 7.19 -33.85
N LYS A 392 -8.83 7.69 -34.43
CA LYS A 392 -9.17 9.12 -34.38
C LYS A 392 -9.48 9.62 -32.97
N ASP A 393 -9.99 8.75 -32.11
CA ASP A 393 -10.28 9.09 -30.72
C ASP A 393 -9.00 9.16 -29.87
N PHE A 394 -7.88 8.64 -30.41
CA PHE A 394 -6.57 8.57 -29.76
C PHE A 394 -5.52 9.49 -30.42
N THR A 395 -5.92 10.42 -31.28
CA THR A 395 -4.98 11.33 -31.96
C THR A 395 -4.11 12.13 -31.01
N PHE A 396 -4.66 12.55 -29.85
CA PHE A 396 -3.91 13.24 -28.80
C PHE A 396 -2.70 12.43 -28.30
N TYR A 397 -2.74 11.11 -28.44
CA TYR A 397 -1.70 10.18 -28.02
C TYR A 397 -0.86 9.72 -29.23
N THR A 398 -1.49 9.22 -30.31
CA THR A 398 -0.80 8.64 -31.47
C THR A 398 0.01 9.66 -32.26
N ASP A 399 -0.38 10.94 -32.27
CA ASP A 399 0.36 11.98 -32.98
C ASP A 399 1.78 12.18 -32.40
N GLY A 400 1.97 11.96 -31.09
CA GLY A 400 3.29 12.01 -30.49
C GLY A 400 4.26 10.99 -31.11
N PHE A 401 3.77 9.80 -31.46
CA PHE A 401 4.58 8.73 -32.04
C PHE A 401 5.00 9.02 -33.48
N ARG A 402 4.22 9.83 -34.24
CA ARG A 402 4.55 10.23 -35.61
C ARG A 402 5.80 11.10 -35.71
N TYR A 403 6.18 11.77 -34.62
CA TYR A 403 7.35 12.64 -34.55
C TYR A 403 8.61 11.92 -34.05
N GLY A 404 8.58 10.59 -33.97
CA GLY A 404 9.70 9.75 -33.58
C GLY A 404 9.63 9.34 -32.11
N ALA A 405 9.06 8.18 -31.85
CA ALA A 405 9.00 7.57 -30.52
C ALA A 405 10.19 6.64 -30.29
N PRO A 406 10.94 6.77 -29.17
CA PRO A 406 11.94 5.79 -28.80
C PRO A 406 11.27 4.46 -28.38
N PRO A 407 11.94 3.30 -28.51
CA PRO A 407 11.56 2.11 -27.79
C PRO A 407 11.48 2.44 -26.30
N HIS A 408 10.41 2.02 -25.61
CA HIS A 408 10.23 2.31 -24.20
C HIS A 408 9.44 1.19 -23.52
N ALA A 409 9.55 1.11 -22.20
CA ALA A 409 8.92 0.10 -21.39
C ALA A 409 8.55 0.66 -20.01
N GLY A 410 7.60 0.00 -19.34
CA GLY A 410 7.20 0.42 -18.01
C GLY A 410 6.22 -0.56 -17.37
N TRP A 411 5.81 -0.21 -16.14
CA TRP A 411 4.88 -1.00 -15.34
C TRP A 411 4.04 -0.13 -14.41
N GLY A 412 2.99 -0.73 -13.84
CA GLY A 412 2.20 -0.16 -12.76
C GLY A 412 2.08 -1.15 -11.61
N LEU A 413 2.39 -0.73 -10.38
CA LEU A 413 2.38 -1.52 -9.15
C LEU A 413 1.38 -0.94 -8.15
N GLY A 414 0.39 -1.74 -7.72
CA GLY A 414 -0.57 -1.33 -6.71
C GLY A 414 0.04 -1.27 -5.29
N VAL A 415 0.05 -0.07 -4.69
CA VAL A 415 0.61 0.13 -3.33
C VAL A 415 -0.13 -0.67 -2.26
N ALA A 416 -1.46 -0.75 -2.37
CA ALA A 416 -2.27 -1.51 -1.41
C ALA A 416 -1.95 -3.02 -1.45
N ARG A 417 -1.71 -3.59 -2.64
CA ARG A 417 -1.28 -4.99 -2.79
C ARG A 417 0.12 -5.21 -2.21
N LEU A 418 1.05 -4.28 -2.44
CA LEU A 418 2.39 -4.34 -1.87
C LEU A 418 2.36 -4.39 -0.33
N LEU A 419 1.53 -3.54 0.28
CA LEU A 419 1.33 -3.52 1.73
C LEU A 419 0.62 -4.77 2.23
N MET A 420 -0.37 -5.27 1.51
CA MET A 420 -1.07 -6.52 1.83
C MET A 420 -0.07 -7.69 1.95
N VAL A 421 0.84 -7.82 1.00
CA VAL A 421 1.89 -8.84 1.02
C VAL A 421 2.87 -8.60 2.17
N LEU A 422 3.33 -7.37 2.34
CA LEU A 422 4.31 -7.01 3.38
C LEU A 422 3.78 -7.19 4.81
N THR A 423 2.46 -7.06 5.02
CA THR A 423 1.85 -7.10 6.35
C THR A 423 0.90 -8.29 6.57
N LEU A 424 0.69 -9.12 5.57
CA LEU A 424 -0.29 -10.20 5.54
C LEU A 424 -1.69 -9.73 6.01
N SER A 425 -2.09 -8.55 5.54
CA SER A 425 -3.36 -7.89 5.88
C SER A 425 -4.35 -7.92 4.70
N LEU A 426 -5.59 -7.49 4.96
CA LEU A 426 -6.54 -7.23 3.89
C LEU A 426 -6.18 -5.93 3.16
N ILE A 427 -6.49 -5.86 1.87
CA ILE A 427 -6.19 -4.68 1.04
C ILE A 427 -6.82 -3.39 1.58
N HIS A 428 -8.05 -3.48 2.11
CA HIS A 428 -8.80 -2.33 2.63
C HIS A 428 -8.23 -1.72 3.91
N ILE A 429 -7.31 -2.40 4.59
CA ILE A 429 -6.82 -1.91 5.89
C ILE A 429 -5.85 -0.73 5.74
N SER A 430 -5.22 -0.60 4.59
CA SER A 430 -4.24 0.46 4.30
C SER A 430 -4.86 1.72 3.68
N GLU A 431 -6.16 1.71 3.40
CA GLU A 431 -6.84 2.86 2.82
C GLU A 431 -7.54 3.71 3.90
N PRO A 432 -7.45 5.07 3.82
CA PRO A 432 -7.89 5.95 4.89
C PRO A 432 -9.42 6.07 5.01
N THR A 433 -10.15 5.75 3.96
CA THR A 433 -11.61 5.92 3.89
C THR A 433 -12.30 4.70 3.31
N ARG A 434 -13.62 4.57 3.58
CA ARG A 434 -14.46 3.58 2.92
C ARG A 434 -14.79 4.04 1.51
N GLN A 435 -14.57 3.18 0.50
CA GLN A 435 -14.75 3.55 -0.91
C GLN A 435 -16.21 3.74 -1.34
N PHE A 436 -17.19 3.22 -0.60
CA PHE A 436 -18.60 3.29 -0.92
C PHE A 436 -19.41 4.18 0.05
N ALA A 437 -18.77 5.15 0.68
CA ALA A 437 -19.46 6.09 1.57
C ALA A 437 -20.24 7.21 0.82
N ILE A 438 -20.49 7.04 -0.47
CA ILE A 438 -21.30 7.96 -1.29
C ILE A 438 -22.60 7.30 -1.68
#